data_73169710b5782cc61702a050d9813f30
#
_entry.id   73169710b5782cc61702a050d9813f30
#
_cell.length_a   1.000
_cell.length_b   1.000
_cell.length_c   1.000
_cell.angle_alpha   90.00
_cell.angle_beta   90.00
_cell.angle_gamma   90.00
#
_symmetry.space_group_name_H-M   'P 1'
#
loop_
_entity.id
_entity.type
_entity.pdbx_description
1 polymer ?
#
loop_
_entity_poly.entity_id
_entity_poly.type
_entity_poly.pdbx_seq_one_letter_code
_entity_poly.pdbx_strand_id
1 'polypeptide(L)'
;MPNAYLCPNCKTNRSRFNIIEQVAKPVKMDPRTGDIMEEYTNDNLDPFHTPYRGPERRVQCATCGLVEDERMFIKHAEHNRLQ
;
A
#
# COMPACT_ATOMS: atom_id res chain seq x y z
N MET A 1 8.85 -12.24 -11.87
CA MET A 1 9.33 -11.02 -12.52
C MET A 1 8.67 -9.79 -11.94
N PRO A 2 9.39 -8.69 -11.76
CA PRO A 2 8.76 -7.46 -11.32
C PRO A 2 7.83 -6.93 -12.42
N ASN A 3 6.73 -6.32 -11.99
CA ASN A 3 5.76 -5.73 -12.90
C ASN A 3 6.19 -4.30 -13.26
N ALA A 4 5.98 -3.94 -14.51
CA ALA A 4 6.22 -2.57 -14.93
C ALA A 4 5.09 -1.66 -14.46
N TYR A 5 5.39 -0.39 -14.21
CA TYR A 5 4.42 0.61 -13.82
C TYR A 5 4.30 1.70 -14.88
N LEU A 6 3.13 2.28 -14.97
CA LEU A 6 2.89 3.51 -15.72
C LEU A 6 1.91 4.35 -14.92
N CYS A 7 2.24 5.60 -14.67
CA CYS A 7 1.37 6.49 -13.93
C CYS A 7 0.08 6.75 -14.71
N PRO A 8 -1.10 6.45 -14.14
CA PRO A 8 -2.36 6.68 -14.84
C PRO A 8 -2.74 8.17 -14.96
N ASN A 9 -2.11 9.04 -14.19
CA ASN A 9 -2.39 10.46 -14.23
C ASN A 9 -1.54 11.20 -15.27
N CYS A 10 -0.21 11.15 -15.14
CA CYS A 10 0.65 11.84 -16.09
C CYS A 10 0.89 11.04 -17.38
N LYS A 11 0.71 9.73 -17.33
CA LYS A 11 0.77 8.81 -18.49
C LYS A 11 2.12 8.75 -19.21
N THR A 12 3.16 9.33 -18.62
CA THR A 12 4.50 9.37 -19.21
C THR A 12 5.55 8.73 -18.31
N ASN A 13 5.35 8.77 -17.00
CA ASN A 13 6.33 8.25 -16.05
C ASN A 13 6.28 6.73 -16.01
N ARG A 14 7.41 6.09 -16.32
CA ARG A 14 7.56 4.63 -16.27
C ARG A 14 8.73 4.18 -15.40
N SER A 15 9.46 5.11 -14.78
CA SER A 15 10.71 4.77 -14.10
C SER A 15 10.87 5.36 -12.70
N ARG A 16 10.18 6.42 -12.37
CA ARG A 16 10.37 7.10 -11.08
C ARG A 16 9.14 6.96 -10.20
N PHE A 17 9.25 6.12 -9.18
CA PHE A 17 8.15 5.81 -8.28
C PHE A 17 8.67 5.68 -6.86
N ASN A 18 7.81 5.99 -5.90
CA ASN A 18 8.03 5.65 -4.50
C ASN A 18 7.11 4.49 -4.15
N ILE A 19 7.70 3.42 -3.66
CA ILE A 19 6.93 2.25 -3.22
C ILE A 19 6.65 2.40 -1.73
N ILE A 20 5.38 2.44 -1.38
CA ILE A 20 4.94 2.61 0.00
C ILE A 20 4.46 1.27 0.53
N GLU A 21 5.20 0.72 1.47
CA GLU A 21 4.82 -0.54 2.09
C GLU A 21 3.90 -0.25 3.27
N GLN A 22 2.74 -0.88 3.30
CA GLN A 22 1.77 -0.73 4.37
C GLN A 22 1.88 -1.92 5.31
N VAL A 23 2.33 -1.65 6.53
CA VAL A 23 2.47 -2.66 7.56
C VAL A 23 1.42 -2.40 8.64
N ALA A 24 0.51 -3.34 8.80
CA ALA A 24 -0.50 -3.25 9.85
C ALA A 24 0.08 -3.76 11.17
N LYS A 25 -0.06 -2.95 12.22
CA LYS A 25 0.32 -3.34 13.57
C LYS A 25 -0.95 -3.46 14.40
N PRO A 26 -1.45 -4.66 14.67
CA PRO A 26 -2.62 -4.82 15.52
C PRO A 26 -2.28 -4.41 16.95
N VAL A 27 -3.04 -3.48 17.50
CA VAL A 27 -2.81 -2.99 18.85
C VAL A 27 -4.13 -2.85 19.60
N LYS A 28 -4.04 -2.93 20.92
CA LYS A 28 -5.15 -2.61 21.81
C LYS A 28 -4.76 -1.38 22.60
N MET A 29 -5.59 -0.35 22.54
CA MET A 29 -5.30 0.93 23.19
C MET A 29 -6.25 1.18 24.34
N ASP A 30 -5.76 1.95 25.33
CA ASP A 30 -6.62 2.44 26.40
C ASP A 30 -7.51 3.54 25.82
N PRO A 31 -8.84 3.40 25.85
CA PRO A 31 -9.74 4.39 25.29
C PRO A 31 -9.73 5.73 25.98
N ARG A 32 -9.18 5.81 27.19
CA ARG A 32 -9.12 7.04 27.96
C ARG A 32 -7.86 7.86 27.69
N THR A 33 -6.72 7.18 27.56
CA THR A 33 -5.42 7.84 27.47
C THR A 33 -4.80 7.75 26.08
N GLY A 34 -5.21 6.77 25.27
CA GLY A 34 -4.59 6.50 23.97
C GLY A 34 -3.30 5.72 24.06
N ASP A 35 -2.94 5.24 25.24
CA ASP A 35 -1.74 4.42 25.41
C ASP A 35 -1.95 3.02 24.81
N ILE A 36 -0.90 2.47 24.22
CA ILE A 36 -0.93 1.10 23.68
C ILE A 36 -0.79 0.14 24.86
N MET A 37 -1.82 -0.66 25.09
CA MET A 37 -1.85 -1.64 26.17
C MET A 37 -1.28 -2.97 25.77
N GLU A 38 -1.57 -3.41 24.54
CA GLU A 38 -1.08 -4.68 23.99
C GLU A 38 -0.78 -4.52 22.52
N GLU A 39 0.28 -5.19 22.07
CA GLU A 39 0.63 -5.31 20.66
C GLU A 39 0.49 -6.77 20.27
N TYR A 40 -0.14 -7.01 19.12
CA TYR A 40 -0.33 -8.37 18.62
C TYR A 40 0.53 -8.60 17.39
N THR A 41 0.70 -9.87 17.03
CA THR A 41 1.27 -10.24 15.74
C THR A 41 0.14 -10.70 14.81
N ASN A 42 0.39 -10.73 13.52
CA ASN A 42 -0.63 -11.18 12.56
C ASN A 42 -1.04 -12.63 12.78
N ASP A 43 -0.18 -13.42 13.41
CA ASP A 43 -0.45 -14.84 13.69
C ASP A 43 -1.09 -15.07 15.05
N ASN A 44 -1.18 -14.04 15.88
CA ASN A 44 -1.64 -14.18 17.26
C ASN A 44 -2.54 -13.02 17.65
N LEU A 45 -3.62 -12.86 16.92
CA LEU A 45 -4.60 -11.82 17.17
C LEU A 45 -5.60 -12.22 18.26
N ASP A 46 -6.08 -11.21 18.98
CA ASP A 46 -7.22 -11.36 19.88
C ASP A 46 -8.45 -11.82 19.08
N PRO A 47 -9.30 -12.74 19.62
CA PRO A 47 -10.49 -13.20 18.90
C PRO A 47 -11.44 -12.09 18.46
N PHE A 48 -11.42 -10.95 19.12
CA PHE A 48 -12.27 -9.82 18.78
C PHE A 48 -11.60 -8.82 17.85
N HIS A 49 -10.36 -9.08 17.45
CA HIS A 49 -9.58 -8.19 16.62
C HIS A 49 -9.60 -8.63 15.17
N THR A 50 -10.15 -7.79 14.29
CA THR A 50 -10.22 -8.10 12.87
C THR A 50 -8.83 -7.92 12.22
N PRO A 51 -8.34 -8.92 11.48
CA PRO A 51 -7.07 -8.77 10.79
C PRO A 51 -7.18 -7.77 9.64
N TYR A 52 -6.06 -7.11 9.35
CA TYR A 52 -5.98 -6.19 8.22
C TYR A 52 -5.99 -6.97 6.91
N ARG A 53 -6.87 -6.60 5.99
CA ARG A 53 -6.99 -7.22 4.67
C ARG A 53 -6.88 -6.22 3.53
N GLY A 54 -6.34 -5.04 3.79
CA GLY A 54 -6.14 -4.03 2.78
C GLY A 54 -4.92 -4.29 1.91
N PRO A 55 -4.61 -3.36 1.00
CA PRO A 55 -3.46 -3.50 0.12
C PRO A 55 -2.15 -3.46 0.90
N GLU A 56 -1.20 -4.32 0.50
CA GLU A 56 0.13 -4.37 1.12
C GLU A 56 1.02 -3.24 0.64
N ARG A 57 0.80 -2.76 -0.58
CA ARG A 57 1.63 -1.73 -1.20
C ARG A 57 0.78 -0.69 -1.89
N ARG A 58 1.25 0.53 -1.78
CA ARG A 58 0.77 1.63 -2.60
C ARG A 58 1.95 2.21 -3.35
N VAL A 59 1.70 2.85 -4.47
CA VAL A 59 2.74 3.43 -5.30
C VAL A 59 2.45 4.91 -5.51
N GLN A 60 3.47 5.73 -5.41
CA GLN A 60 3.39 7.13 -5.70
C GLN A 60 4.20 7.43 -6.96
N CYS A 61 3.60 8.14 -7.90
CA CYS A 61 4.35 8.68 -9.03
C CYS A 61 5.28 9.78 -8.53
N ALA A 62 6.57 9.62 -8.72
CA ALA A 62 7.55 10.59 -8.21
C ALA A 62 7.65 11.85 -9.08
N THR A 63 6.89 11.92 -10.19
CA THR A 63 6.83 13.12 -11.03
C THR A 63 5.61 13.99 -10.75
N CYS A 64 4.42 13.38 -10.66
CA CYS A 64 3.19 14.15 -10.44
C CYS A 64 2.62 14.03 -9.03
N GLY A 65 3.10 13.07 -8.23
CA GLY A 65 2.66 12.92 -6.85
C GLY A 65 1.43 12.06 -6.62
N LEU A 66 0.84 11.50 -7.68
CA LEU A 66 -0.34 10.65 -7.54
C LEU A 66 -0.01 9.41 -6.71
N VAL A 67 -0.83 9.11 -5.71
CA VAL A 67 -0.70 7.91 -4.87
C VAL A 67 -1.92 7.03 -5.11
N GLU A 68 -1.67 5.79 -5.55
CA GLU A 68 -2.72 4.80 -5.77
C GLU A 68 -2.19 3.40 -5.47
N ASP A 69 -3.09 2.41 -5.51
CA ASP A 69 -2.69 1.02 -5.36
C ASP A 69 -1.72 0.60 -6.46
N GLU A 70 -0.79 -0.29 -6.12
CA GLU A 70 0.15 -0.85 -7.07
C GLU A 70 -0.55 -1.40 -8.32
N ARG A 71 -1.73 -2.00 -8.14
CA ARG A 71 -2.49 -2.59 -9.25
C ARG A 71 -2.90 -1.57 -10.30
N MET A 72 -3.17 -0.34 -9.91
CA MET A 72 -3.52 0.72 -10.86
C MET A 72 -2.36 1.02 -11.82
N PHE A 73 -1.16 1.09 -11.28
CA PHE A 73 0.05 1.35 -12.07
C PHE A 73 0.39 0.18 -12.99
N ILE A 74 0.23 -1.04 -12.49
CA ILE A 74 0.50 -2.25 -13.27
C ILE A 74 -0.51 -2.39 -14.42
N LYS A 75 -1.79 -2.23 -14.13
CA LYS A 75 -2.83 -2.32 -15.15
C LYS A 75 -2.65 -1.29 -16.23
N HIS A 76 -2.32 -0.07 -15.85
CA HIS A 76 -2.14 1.01 -16.82
C HIS A 76 -0.94 0.72 -17.72
N ALA A 77 0.14 0.17 -17.17
CA ALA A 77 1.30 -0.23 -17.94
C ALA A 77 0.97 -1.38 -18.89
N GLU A 78 0.15 -2.33 -18.46
CA GLU A 78 -0.26 -3.46 -19.29
C GLU A 78 -1.09 -3.03 -20.50
N HIS A 79 -1.99 -2.04 -20.28
CA HIS A 79 -2.82 -1.51 -21.37
C HIS A 79 -2.04 -0.61 -22.33
N ASN A 80 -0.88 -0.11 -21.92
CA ASN A 80 -0.07 0.82 -22.70
C ASN A 80 1.37 0.33 -22.79
N ARG A 81 1.54 -0.92 -23.20
CA ARG A 81 2.88 -1.53 -23.29
C ARG A 81 3.77 -0.82 -24.29
N LEU A 82 5.03 -0.72 -23.93
CA LEU A 82 6.07 -0.30 -24.86
C LEU A 82 6.31 -1.42 -25.88
N GLN A 83 6.41 -1.03 -27.14
CA GLN A 83 6.71 -1.96 -28.22
C GLN A 83 8.14 -1.82 -28.72
#